data_a24b55e91028d32d1294ae1b9dade664
#
_entry.id   a24b55e91028d32d1294ae1b9dade664
#
_cell.length_a   1.000
_cell.length_b   1.000
_cell.length_c   1.000
_cell.angle_alpha   90.00
_cell.angle_beta   90.00
_cell.angle_gamma   90.00
#
_symmetry.space_group_name_H-M   'P 1'
#
loop_
_entity.id
_entity.type
_entity.pdbx_description
1 polymer ?
#
loop_
_entity_poly.entity_id
_entity_poly.type
_entity_poly.pdbx_seq_one_letter_code
_entity_poly.pdbx_strand_id
1 'polypeptide(L)'
;MLNNSNSTRDSVQNIILFFVDVIGVLIAYYASGIIWLMVYRHMNVNSTVVQLSTNLDTIIVAALISMLFVNEKGDCLKRGRFEELRTVICKVAVFAAMAAVYELVTRRSQIPRGVYICTVFISLVFIYTGRELIKRYLKSLGKNEEKAARVIAITMKDRAAHLVHNLDREEDWVRTLSGFIVMDEDMVSQEIDGVKVVANAHTMMTYIKNEIVDEVYIFIDINIHFI
;
A
#
# COMPACT_ATOMS: atom_id res chain seq x y z
N MET A 1 4.46 22.87 -7.01
CA MET A 1 3.10 22.29 -7.04
C MET A 1 3.04 20.85 -7.58
N LEU A 2 4.15 20.10 -7.57
CA LEU A 2 4.29 18.76 -8.18
C LEU A 2 4.15 17.58 -7.20
N ASN A 3 3.71 17.84 -5.96
CA ASN A 3 3.66 16.80 -4.91
C ASN A 3 2.25 16.23 -4.65
N ASN A 4 1.26 16.55 -5.50
CA ASN A 4 -0.15 16.25 -5.16
C ASN A 4 -0.64 14.88 -5.67
N SER A 5 -0.12 14.37 -6.78
CA SER A 5 -0.59 13.09 -7.35
C SER A 5 -0.09 11.87 -6.55
N ASN A 6 1.16 11.89 -6.10
CA ASN A 6 1.72 10.84 -5.25
C ASN A 6 1.01 10.78 -3.90
N SER A 7 0.71 11.93 -3.30
CA SER A 7 -0.02 12.02 -2.02
C SER A 7 -1.44 11.44 -2.11
N THR A 8 -2.14 11.65 -3.21
CA THR A 8 -3.51 11.13 -3.40
C THR A 8 -3.50 9.61 -3.56
N ARG A 9 -2.54 9.07 -4.27
CA ARG A 9 -2.40 7.63 -4.50
C ARG A 9 -2.00 6.88 -3.24
N ASP A 10 -1.01 7.37 -2.50
CA ASP A 10 -0.61 6.81 -1.21
C ASP A 10 -1.79 6.83 -0.23
N SER A 11 -2.60 7.89 -0.26
CA SER A 11 -3.80 8.00 0.57
C SER A 11 -4.85 6.94 0.20
N VAL A 12 -5.09 6.68 -1.09
CA VAL A 12 -6.02 5.64 -1.53
C VAL A 12 -5.52 4.25 -1.14
N GLN A 13 -4.23 3.96 -1.30
CA GLN A 13 -3.64 2.69 -0.88
C GLN A 13 -3.77 2.46 0.62
N ASN A 14 -3.50 3.48 1.43
CA ASN A 14 -3.64 3.42 2.88
C ASN A 14 -5.10 3.20 3.32
N ILE A 15 -6.06 3.79 2.62
CA ILE A 15 -7.49 3.56 2.86
C ILE A 15 -7.87 2.11 2.55
N ILE A 16 -7.41 1.56 1.43
CA ILE A 16 -7.66 0.16 1.08
C ILE A 16 -7.09 -0.78 2.15
N LEU A 17 -5.84 -0.55 2.58
CA LEU A 17 -5.22 -1.35 3.64
C LEU A 17 -5.95 -1.24 4.98
N PHE A 18 -6.45 -0.04 5.32
CA PHE A 18 -7.27 0.16 6.50
C PHE A 18 -8.51 -0.73 6.49
N PHE A 19 -9.24 -0.77 5.38
CA PHE A 19 -10.41 -1.63 5.24
C PHE A 19 -10.04 -3.12 5.31
N VAL A 20 -8.94 -3.52 4.69
CA VAL A 20 -8.45 -4.91 4.75
C VAL A 20 -8.13 -5.32 6.20
N ASP A 21 -7.51 -4.45 6.96
CA ASP A 21 -7.16 -4.70 8.35
C ASP A 21 -8.42 -4.85 9.22
N VAL A 22 -9.38 -3.95 9.09
CA VAL A 22 -10.65 -4.01 9.83
C VAL A 22 -11.44 -5.28 9.48
N ILE A 23 -11.57 -5.59 8.19
CA ILE A 23 -12.24 -6.81 7.74
C ILE A 23 -11.50 -8.05 8.23
N GLY A 24 -10.17 -8.04 8.20
CA GLY A 24 -9.32 -9.12 8.70
C GLY A 24 -9.56 -9.41 10.19
N VAL A 25 -9.68 -8.37 11.02
CA VAL A 25 -10.02 -8.51 12.45
C VAL A 25 -11.42 -9.09 12.64
N LEU A 26 -12.41 -8.61 11.88
CA LEU A 26 -13.79 -9.10 11.97
C LEU A 26 -13.91 -10.59 11.60
N ILE A 27 -13.27 -10.98 10.50
CA ILE A 27 -13.21 -12.38 10.08
C ILE A 27 -12.52 -13.23 11.16
N ALA A 28 -11.40 -12.76 11.69
CA ALA A 28 -10.67 -13.44 12.75
C ALA A 28 -11.53 -13.61 14.03
N TYR A 29 -12.31 -12.60 14.39
CA TYR A 29 -13.21 -12.67 15.54
C TYR A 29 -14.29 -13.74 15.37
N TYR A 30 -14.98 -13.75 14.24
CA TYR A 30 -15.98 -14.79 13.96
C TYR A 30 -15.38 -16.18 13.87
N ALA A 31 -14.24 -16.32 13.20
CA ALA A 31 -13.53 -17.58 13.10
C ALA A 31 -13.10 -18.11 14.50
N SER A 32 -12.55 -17.24 15.35
CA SER A 32 -12.17 -17.60 16.71
C SER A 32 -13.37 -17.99 17.57
N GLY A 33 -14.49 -17.30 17.41
CA GLY A 33 -15.73 -17.62 18.07
C GLY A 33 -16.27 -19.00 17.69
N ILE A 34 -16.27 -19.32 16.40
CA ILE A 34 -16.67 -20.62 15.91
C ILE A 34 -15.73 -21.71 16.49
N ILE A 35 -14.42 -21.52 16.40
CA ILE A 35 -13.45 -22.49 16.91
C ILE A 35 -13.62 -22.71 18.42
N TRP A 36 -13.68 -21.63 19.19
CA TRP A 36 -13.70 -21.74 20.65
C TRP A 36 -15.06 -22.15 21.21
N LEU A 37 -16.14 -21.52 20.77
CA LEU A 37 -17.47 -21.74 21.34
C LEU A 37 -18.15 -23.00 20.79
N MET A 38 -18.05 -23.25 19.48
CA MET A 38 -18.70 -24.42 18.88
C MET A 38 -17.86 -25.69 19.02
N VAL A 39 -16.55 -25.63 18.71
CA VAL A 39 -15.71 -26.81 18.69
C VAL A 39 -15.24 -27.18 20.11
N TYR A 40 -14.71 -26.22 20.87
CA TYR A 40 -14.15 -26.48 22.19
C TYR A 40 -15.21 -26.55 23.31
N ARG A 41 -16.20 -25.61 23.30
CA ARG A 41 -17.26 -25.56 24.31
C ARG A 41 -18.55 -26.30 23.92
N HIS A 42 -18.65 -26.82 22.70
CA HIS A 42 -19.84 -27.54 22.19
C HIS A 42 -21.14 -26.73 22.30
N MET A 43 -21.07 -25.42 22.15
CA MET A 43 -22.25 -24.55 22.18
C MET A 43 -23.06 -24.65 20.88
N ASN A 44 -24.37 -24.43 20.98
CA ASN A 44 -25.23 -24.37 19.80
C ASN A 44 -24.96 -23.12 18.95
N VAL A 45 -25.22 -23.22 17.64
CA VAL A 45 -25.00 -22.12 16.67
C VAL A 45 -25.67 -20.82 17.13
N ASN A 46 -26.95 -20.88 17.52
CA ASN A 46 -27.72 -19.70 17.91
C ASN A 46 -27.11 -18.99 19.13
N SER A 47 -26.70 -19.73 20.17
CA SER A 47 -26.07 -19.13 21.35
C SER A 47 -24.69 -18.56 21.05
N THR A 48 -23.95 -19.19 20.14
CA THR A 48 -22.64 -18.68 19.67
C THR A 48 -22.82 -17.36 18.93
N VAL A 49 -23.76 -17.25 17.99
CA VAL A 49 -24.04 -16.03 17.22
C VAL A 49 -24.48 -14.89 18.14
N VAL A 50 -25.38 -15.16 19.08
CA VAL A 50 -25.84 -14.15 20.05
C VAL A 50 -24.67 -13.64 20.90
N GLN A 51 -23.82 -14.52 21.41
CA GLN A 51 -22.67 -14.13 22.22
C GLN A 51 -21.64 -13.32 21.43
N LEU A 52 -21.39 -13.67 20.17
CA LEU A 52 -20.48 -12.90 19.30
C LEU A 52 -21.07 -11.54 18.94
N SER A 53 -22.36 -11.47 18.60
CA SER A 53 -22.99 -10.20 18.23
C SER A 53 -23.06 -9.21 19.40
N THR A 54 -23.21 -9.68 20.63
CA THR A 54 -23.26 -8.82 21.83
C THR A 54 -21.93 -8.10 22.09
N ASN A 55 -20.80 -8.66 21.66
CA ASN A 55 -19.48 -8.09 21.90
C ASN A 55 -18.85 -7.50 20.61
N LEU A 56 -19.61 -7.41 19.54
CA LEU A 56 -19.11 -6.92 18.25
C LEU A 56 -18.69 -5.45 18.31
N ASP A 57 -19.40 -4.64 19.11
CA ASP A 57 -19.08 -3.23 19.36
C ASP A 57 -17.66 -3.06 19.92
N THR A 58 -17.28 -3.87 20.91
CA THR A 58 -15.92 -3.89 21.48
C THR A 58 -14.86 -4.12 20.42
N ILE A 59 -15.08 -5.13 19.57
CA ILE A 59 -14.11 -5.50 18.53
C ILE A 59 -14.00 -4.42 17.46
N ILE A 60 -15.14 -3.86 17.01
CA ILE A 60 -15.13 -2.78 16.00
C ILE A 60 -14.42 -1.54 16.54
N VAL A 61 -14.77 -1.08 17.74
CA VAL A 61 -14.17 0.11 18.33
C VAL A 61 -12.66 -0.08 18.54
N ALA A 62 -12.24 -1.22 19.09
CA ALA A 62 -10.82 -1.52 19.28
C ALA A 62 -10.07 -1.62 17.96
N ALA A 63 -10.66 -2.23 16.91
CA ALA A 63 -10.06 -2.32 15.59
C ALA A 63 -9.89 -0.93 14.95
N LEU A 64 -10.92 -0.10 14.95
CA LEU A 64 -10.86 1.25 14.38
C LEU A 64 -9.80 2.11 15.10
N ILE A 65 -9.78 2.09 16.42
CA ILE A 65 -8.77 2.83 17.18
C ILE A 65 -7.36 2.32 16.88
N SER A 66 -7.14 1.01 16.87
CA SER A 66 -5.81 0.44 16.61
C SER A 66 -5.26 0.79 15.23
N MET A 67 -6.12 0.84 14.21
CA MET A 67 -5.74 1.21 12.85
C MET A 67 -5.38 2.70 12.72
N LEU A 68 -5.99 3.56 13.52
CA LEU A 68 -5.69 5.00 13.56
C LEU A 68 -4.39 5.30 14.32
N PHE A 69 -4.09 4.54 15.38
CA PHE A 69 -2.89 4.78 16.20
C PHE A 69 -1.57 4.38 15.52
N VAL A 70 -1.60 3.37 14.67
CA VAL A 70 -0.39 2.94 13.96
C VAL A 70 -0.31 3.64 12.62
N ASN A 71 0.37 4.80 12.61
CA ASN A 71 0.57 5.58 11.40
C ASN A 71 1.54 4.86 10.44
N GLU A 72 1.07 4.57 9.25
CA GLU A 72 1.86 3.97 8.18
C GLU A 72 2.55 5.07 7.38
N LYS A 73 3.87 5.20 7.56
CA LYS A 73 4.69 6.14 6.77
C LYS A 73 5.23 5.43 5.53
N GLY A 74 5.08 6.06 4.38
CA GLY A 74 5.68 5.62 3.12
C GLY A 74 4.78 4.73 2.27
N ASP A 75 5.27 4.46 1.05
CA ASP A 75 4.58 3.66 0.04
C ASP A 75 4.49 2.19 0.49
N CYS A 76 3.27 1.68 0.64
CA CYS A 76 3.03 0.32 1.12
C CYS A 76 3.56 -0.74 0.14
N LEU A 77 3.63 -0.43 -1.16
CA LEU A 77 4.11 -1.36 -2.19
C LEU A 77 5.62 -1.58 -2.15
N LYS A 78 6.38 -0.59 -1.63
CA LYS A 78 7.85 -0.64 -1.51
C LYS A 78 8.33 -1.34 -0.23
N ARG A 79 7.43 -1.55 0.76
CA ARG A 79 7.81 -2.20 2.02
C ARG A 79 8.17 -3.67 1.83
N GLY A 80 9.31 -4.06 2.42
CA GLY A 80 9.72 -5.45 2.49
C GLY A 80 8.79 -6.31 3.36
N ARG A 81 8.82 -7.63 3.17
CA ARG A 81 7.96 -8.59 3.93
C ARG A 81 8.16 -8.52 5.45
N PHE A 82 9.39 -8.31 5.90
CA PHE A 82 9.70 -8.20 7.33
C PHE A 82 9.16 -6.91 7.96
N GLU A 83 9.24 -5.81 7.23
CA GLU A 83 8.72 -4.52 7.66
C GLU A 83 7.19 -4.56 7.76
N GLU A 84 6.55 -5.21 6.79
CA GLU A 84 5.11 -5.42 6.80
C GLU A 84 4.66 -6.29 7.98
N LEU A 85 5.37 -7.40 8.22
CA LEU A 85 5.09 -8.27 9.37
C LEU A 85 5.20 -7.51 10.69
N ARG A 86 6.25 -6.69 10.85
CA ARG A 86 6.44 -5.83 12.03
C ARG A 86 5.27 -4.87 12.21
N THR A 87 4.82 -4.24 11.14
CA THR A 87 3.68 -3.30 11.16
C THR A 87 2.41 -4.02 11.60
N VAL A 88 2.14 -5.21 11.06
CA VAL A 88 0.97 -6.01 11.43
C VAL A 88 1.04 -6.44 12.90
N ILE A 89 2.19 -6.88 13.39
CA ILE A 89 2.38 -7.24 14.80
C ILE A 89 2.08 -6.03 15.71
N CYS A 90 2.61 -4.85 15.39
CA CYS A 90 2.33 -3.63 16.15
C CYS A 90 0.84 -3.29 16.15
N LYS A 91 0.15 -3.38 15.01
CA LYS A 91 -1.30 -3.11 14.93
C LYS A 91 -2.12 -4.09 15.75
N VAL A 92 -1.82 -5.38 15.66
CA VAL A 92 -2.51 -6.42 16.43
C VAL A 92 -2.24 -6.26 17.92
N ALA A 93 -1.03 -5.87 18.33
CA ALA A 93 -0.72 -5.59 19.72
C ALA A 93 -1.51 -4.39 20.27
N VAL A 94 -1.61 -3.29 19.49
CA VAL A 94 -2.43 -2.13 19.86
C VAL A 94 -3.91 -2.51 19.89
N PHE A 95 -4.40 -3.30 18.93
CA PHE A 95 -5.77 -3.82 18.92
C PHE A 95 -6.06 -4.62 20.21
N ALA A 96 -5.17 -5.54 20.58
CA ALA A 96 -5.33 -6.33 21.79
C ALA A 96 -5.36 -5.44 23.04
N ALA A 97 -4.45 -4.48 23.16
CA ALA A 97 -4.44 -3.54 24.27
C ALA A 97 -5.74 -2.70 24.35
N MET A 98 -6.18 -2.16 23.21
CA MET A 98 -7.40 -1.33 23.15
C MET A 98 -8.67 -2.12 23.46
N ALA A 99 -8.79 -3.37 22.97
CA ALA A 99 -9.89 -4.24 23.31
C ALA A 99 -9.94 -4.53 24.81
N ALA A 100 -8.80 -4.82 25.44
CA ALA A 100 -8.72 -5.04 26.88
C ALA A 100 -9.12 -3.78 27.69
N VAL A 101 -8.63 -2.60 27.28
CA VAL A 101 -8.98 -1.33 27.91
C VAL A 101 -10.48 -1.05 27.79
N TYR A 102 -11.06 -1.27 26.59
CA TYR A 102 -12.49 -1.06 26.35
C TYR A 102 -13.34 -1.97 27.23
N GLU A 103 -12.99 -3.26 27.38
CA GLU A 103 -13.68 -4.19 28.30
C GLU A 103 -13.59 -3.73 29.75
N LEU A 104 -12.44 -3.24 30.20
CA LEU A 104 -12.27 -2.71 31.55
C LEU A 104 -13.14 -1.48 31.81
N VAL A 105 -13.21 -0.56 30.86
CA VAL A 105 -13.99 0.69 30.99
C VAL A 105 -15.49 0.42 30.96
N THR A 106 -15.95 -0.42 30.05
CA THR A 106 -17.39 -0.71 29.90
C THR A 106 -17.92 -1.69 30.93
N ARG A 107 -17.04 -2.33 31.70
CA ARG A 107 -17.37 -3.41 32.67
C ARG A 107 -18.26 -4.52 32.07
N ARG A 108 -18.25 -4.65 30.74
CA ARG A 108 -19.01 -5.63 29.98
C ARG A 108 -18.20 -6.88 29.64
N SER A 109 -17.23 -7.24 30.47
CA SER A 109 -16.34 -8.40 30.25
C SER A 109 -17.14 -9.68 29.99
N GLN A 110 -17.57 -9.90 28.75
CA GLN A 110 -18.33 -11.06 28.32
C GLN A 110 -17.64 -11.85 27.22
N ILE A 111 -16.51 -11.35 26.71
CA ILE A 111 -15.74 -12.11 25.73
C ILE A 111 -14.99 -13.23 26.44
N PRO A 112 -15.27 -14.51 26.12
CA PRO A 112 -14.51 -15.60 26.69
C PRO A 112 -13.01 -15.43 26.40
N ARG A 113 -12.18 -15.56 27.42
CA ARG A 113 -10.72 -15.38 27.28
C ARG A 113 -10.11 -16.17 26.12
N GLY A 114 -10.64 -17.37 25.88
CA GLY A 114 -10.20 -18.18 24.74
C GLY A 114 -10.54 -17.58 23.39
N VAL A 115 -11.74 -17.01 23.22
CA VAL A 115 -12.12 -16.30 22.01
C VAL A 115 -11.19 -15.10 21.79
N TYR A 116 -10.92 -14.33 22.85
CA TYR A 116 -10.03 -13.18 22.77
C TYR A 116 -8.61 -13.56 22.32
N ILE A 117 -8.00 -14.57 22.96
CA ILE A 117 -6.65 -15.04 22.61
C ILE A 117 -6.62 -15.56 21.16
N CYS A 118 -7.59 -16.40 20.79
CA CYS A 118 -7.70 -16.90 19.42
C CYS A 118 -7.87 -15.76 18.42
N THR A 119 -8.68 -14.73 18.72
CA THR A 119 -8.86 -13.56 17.85
C THR A 119 -7.55 -12.86 17.59
N VAL A 120 -6.73 -12.63 18.61
CA VAL A 120 -5.42 -11.97 18.47
C VAL A 120 -4.50 -12.76 17.52
N PHE A 121 -4.37 -14.08 17.72
CA PHE A 121 -3.50 -14.89 16.85
C PHE A 121 -4.04 -15.05 15.43
N ILE A 122 -5.34 -15.28 15.28
CA ILE A 122 -5.96 -15.44 13.97
C ILE A 122 -5.96 -14.12 13.19
N SER A 123 -6.17 -12.97 13.84
CA SER A 123 -6.12 -11.66 13.19
C SER A 123 -4.74 -11.36 12.61
N LEU A 124 -3.66 -11.75 13.29
CA LEU A 124 -2.30 -11.59 12.77
C LEU A 124 -2.14 -12.31 11.42
N VAL A 125 -2.64 -13.54 11.30
CA VAL A 125 -2.58 -14.33 10.07
C VAL A 125 -3.46 -13.71 8.98
N PHE A 126 -4.70 -13.35 9.29
CA PHE A 126 -5.64 -12.79 8.30
C PHE A 126 -5.22 -11.43 7.80
N ILE A 127 -4.77 -10.54 8.68
CA ILE A 127 -4.29 -9.21 8.26
C ILE A 127 -3.04 -9.35 7.39
N TYR A 128 -2.05 -10.15 7.82
CA TYR A 128 -0.82 -10.33 7.04
C TYR A 128 -1.09 -10.92 5.66
N THR A 129 -1.88 -11.99 5.58
CA THR A 129 -2.23 -12.62 4.31
C THR A 129 -3.09 -11.70 3.43
N GLY A 130 -4.06 -11.00 4.00
CA GLY A 130 -4.89 -10.03 3.29
C GLY A 130 -4.07 -8.90 2.67
N ARG A 131 -3.12 -8.34 3.42
CA ARG A 131 -2.21 -7.31 2.92
C ARG A 131 -1.30 -7.82 1.81
N GLU A 132 -0.74 -9.01 1.97
CA GLU A 132 0.12 -9.61 0.93
C GLU A 132 -0.67 -9.89 -0.36
N LEU A 133 -1.92 -10.35 -0.26
CA LEU A 133 -2.80 -10.55 -1.41
C LEU A 133 -3.13 -9.23 -2.13
N ILE A 134 -3.48 -8.20 -1.38
CA ILE A 134 -3.76 -6.87 -1.95
C ILE A 134 -2.51 -6.29 -2.62
N LYS A 135 -1.34 -6.41 -2.01
CA LYS A 135 -0.08 -5.98 -2.62
C LYS A 135 0.18 -6.69 -3.95
N ARG A 136 -0.01 -8.01 -3.99
CA ARG A 136 0.14 -8.78 -5.23
C ARG A 136 -0.86 -8.35 -6.29
N TYR A 137 -2.11 -8.11 -5.90
CA TYR A 137 -3.15 -7.63 -6.80
C TYR A 137 -2.84 -6.24 -7.36
N LEU A 138 -2.44 -5.29 -6.52
CA LEU A 138 -2.05 -3.94 -6.94
C LEU A 138 -0.81 -3.97 -7.85
N LYS A 139 0.19 -4.80 -7.54
CA LYS A 139 1.35 -5.02 -8.42
C LYS A 139 0.95 -5.61 -9.78
N SER A 140 0.00 -6.54 -9.79
CA SER A 140 -0.52 -7.13 -11.04
C SER A 140 -1.26 -6.12 -11.91
N LEU A 141 -2.00 -5.20 -11.29
CA LEU A 141 -2.67 -4.10 -12.02
C LEU A 141 -1.67 -3.11 -12.62
N GLY A 142 -0.56 -2.86 -11.92
CA GLY A 142 0.50 -1.97 -12.40
C GLY A 142 1.31 -2.55 -13.57
N LYS A 143 1.33 -3.87 -13.74
CA LYS A 143 1.98 -4.53 -14.89
C LYS A 143 1.23 -4.39 -16.21
N ASN A 144 -0.04 -4.02 -16.20
CA ASN A 144 -0.76 -3.68 -17.41
C ASN A 144 -0.30 -2.30 -17.89
N GLU A 145 0.40 -2.26 -19.02
CA GLU A 145 0.97 -1.04 -19.63
C GLU A 145 -0.04 0.11 -19.77
N GLU A 146 -1.32 -0.21 -19.97
CA GLU A 146 -2.40 0.79 -20.07
C GLU A 146 -2.72 1.50 -18.73
N LYS A 147 -2.33 0.93 -17.57
CA LYS A 147 -2.65 1.44 -16.23
C LYS A 147 -1.42 1.92 -15.46
N ALA A 148 -0.24 1.71 -15.99
CA ALA A 148 0.99 2.25 -15.42
C ALA A 148 1.06 3.76 -15.67
N ALA A 149 1.52 4.52 -14.68
CA ALA A 149 1.75 5.95 -14.86
C ALA A 149 2.82 6.16 -15.94
N ARG A 150 2.50 6.96 -16.96
CA ARG A 150 3.41 7.30 -18.05
C ARG A 150 4.40 8.34 -17.58
N VAL A 151 5.64 7.89 -17.39
CA VAL A 151 6.74 8.74 -16.93
C VAL A 151 7.63 9.12 -18.12
N ILE A 152 8.00 10.40 -18.20
CA ILE A 152 8.98 10.90 -19.13
C ILE A 152 10.19 11.40 -18.34
N ALA A 153 11.39 11.05 -18.80
CA ALA A 153 12.61 11.55 -18.20
C ALA A 153 13.28 12.56 -19.15
N ILE A 154 13.53 13.76 -18.63
CA ILE A 154 14.31 14.81 -19.30
C ILE A 154 15.76 14.67 -18.86
N THR A 155 16.66 14.38 -19.79
CA THR A 155 18.06 14.08 -19.49
C THR A 155 18.97 14.47 -20.64
N MET A 156 20.29 14.28 -20.43
CA MET A 156 21.32 14.35 -21.46
C MET A 156 21.61 12.94 -21.98
N LYS A 157 22.09 12.82 -23.21
CA LYS A 157 22.39 11.54 -23.88
C LYS A 157 23.24 10.63 -23.01
N ASP A 158 24.35 11.16 -22.47
CA ASP A 158 25.33 10.38 -21.69
C ASP A 158 24.70 9.74 -20.40
N ARG A 159 23.63 10.30 -19.89
CA ARG A 159 22.98 9.83 -18.66
C ARG A 159 21.75 8.97 -18.89
N ALA A 160 21.21 8.98 -20.11
CA ALA A 160 19.98 8.26 -20.42
C ALA A 160 20.12 6.76 -20.11
N ALA A 161 21.20 6.12 -20.52
CA ALA A 161 21.47 4.70 -20.25
C ALA A 161 21.59 4.39 -18.75
N HIS A 162 22.27 5.24 -17.99
CA HIS A 162 22.36 5.09 -16.53
C HIS A 162 21.01 5.23 -15.83
N LEU A 163 20.10 6.06 -16.36
CA LEU A 163 18.77 6.24 -15.83
C LEU A 163 17.88 5.03 -16.02
N VAL A 164 17.93 4.38 -17.19
CA VAL A 164 17.21 3.12 -17.42
C VAL A 164 17.61 2.08 -16.38
N HIS A 165 18.92 1.89 -16.19
CA HIS A 165 19.44 0.91 -15.25
C HIS A 165 19.07 1.22 -13.79
N ASN A 166 19.02 2.48 -13.39
CA ASN A 166 18.65 2.89 -12.04
C ASN A 166 17.15 2.80 -11.80
N LEU A 167 16.31 3.15 -12.78
CA LEU A 167 14.85 3.04 -12.69
C LEU A 167 14.39 1.59 -12.68
N ASP A 168 15.07 0.71 -13.43
CA ASP A 168 14.80 -0.74 -13.44
C ASP A 168 15.13 -1.38 -12.07
N ARG A 169 16.12 -0.82 -11.36
CA ARG A 169 16.56 -1.27 -10.04
C ARG A 169 15.60 -0.85 -8.92
N GLU A 170 14.89 0.24 -9.09
CA GLU A 170 13.89 0.74 -8.12
C GLU A 170 12.53 0.09 -8.33
N GLU A 171 12.39 -1.14 -8.69
CA GLU A 171 11.13 -1.95 -8.77
C GLU A 171 9.81 -1.13 -8.61
N ASP A 172 9.67 0.00 -9.30
CA ASP A 172 8.47 0.84 -9.22
C ASP A 172 7.45 0.32 -10.25
N TRP A 173 6.82 -0.79 -9.89
CA TRP A 173 5.87 -1.57 -10.68
C TRP A 173 4.69 -0.79 -11.28
N VAL A 174 4.56 0.44 -10.91
CA VAL A 174 3.40 1.26 -11.24
C VAL A 174 3.77 2.37 -12.20
N ARG A 175 5.05 2.51 -12.50
CA ARG A 175 5.58 3.54 -13.40
C ARG A 175 6.25 2.87 -14.60
N THR A 176 5.88 3.30 -15.78
CA THR A 176 6.53 2.86 -17.01
C THR A 176 7.21 4.07 -17.64
N LEU A 177 8.52 3.98 -17.83
CA LEU A 177 9.26 4.98 -18.56
C LEU A 177 8.82 4.95 -20.03
N SER A 178 7.98 5.91 -20.40
CA SER A 178 7.35 5.97 -21.73
C SER A 178 8.27 6.59 -22.78
N GLY A 179 9.28 7.35 -22.36
CA GLY A 179 10.22 7.96 -23.26
C GLY A 179 11.21 8.92 -22.62
N PHE A 180 12.25 9.24 -23.38
CA PHE A 180 13.23 10.26 -23.04
C PHE A 180 12.98 11.55 -23.80
N ILE A 181 13.27 12.67 -23.15
CA ILE A 181 13.50 13.98 -23.79
C ILE A 181 14.98 14.28 -23.63
N VAL A 182 15.71 14.27 -24.73
CA VAL A 182 17.14 14.54 -24.75
C VAL A 182 17.38 16.02 -25.06
N MET A 183 18.16 16.69 -24.21
CA MET A 183 18.32 18.15 -24.27
C MET A 183 19.53 18.61 -25.07
N ASP A 184 20.55 17.78 -25.19
CA ASP A 184 21.86 18.08 -25.77
C ASP A 184 22.02 17.68 -27.25
N GLU A 185 21.26 16.67 -27.70
CA GLU A 185 21.33 16.20 -29.10
C GLU A 185 19.92 15.97 -29.67
N ASP A 186 19.76 16.11 -30.98
CA ASP A 186 18.53 15.76 -31.67
C ASP A 186 18.51 14.28 -32.04
N MET A 187 17.99 13.48 -31.13
CA MET A 187 17.88 12.02 -31.26
C MET A 187 16.40 11.57 -31.32
N VAL A 188 15.51 12.42 -31.72
CA VAL A 188 14.08 12.08 -31.80
C VAL A 188 13.86 10.82 -32.65
N SER A 189 13.05 9.90 -32.16
CA SER A 189 12.77 8.58 -32.75
C SER A 189 13.88 7.52 -32.63
N GLN A 190 14.99 7.81 -31.99
CA GLN A 190 16.00 6.80 -31.65
C GLN A 190 15.64 6.12 -30.32
N GLU A 191 16.27 4.98 -30.07
CA GLU A 191 16.07 4.23 -28.81
C GLU A 191 17.39 4.19 -28.01
N ILE A 192 17.27 4.39 -26.69
CA ILE A 192 18.38 4.26 -25.75
C ILE A 192 17.96 3.18 -24.74
N ASP A 193 18.68 2.05 -24.73
CA ASP A 193 18.37 0.89 -23.88
C ASP A 193 16.89 0.45 -23.91
N GLY A 194 16.29 0.44 -25.13
CA GLY A 194 14.91 0.01 -25.34
C GLY A 194 13.85 1.07 -25.06
N VAL A 195 14.23 2.28 -24.66
CA VAL A 195 13.31 3.40 -24.43
C VAL A 195 13.47 4.45 -25.54
N LYS A 196 12.33 4.85 -26.13
CA LYS A 196 12.32 5.83 -27.25
C LYS A 196 12.62 7.25 -26.78
N VAL A 197 13.41 7.97 -27.59
CA VAL A 197 13.53 9.43 -27.47
C VAL A 197 12.33 10.06 -28.17
N VAL A 198 11.43 10.67 -27.40
CA VAL A 198 10.13 11.16 -27.88
C VAL A 198 10.15 12.65 -28.27
N ALA A 199 11.06 13.42 -27.71
CA ALA A 199 11.22 14.84 -28.02
C ALA A 199 12.66 15.32 -27.75
N ASN A 200 12.99 16.47 -28.30
CA ASN A 200 14.21 17.23 -28.02
C ASN A 200 13.88 18.53 -27.26
N ALA A 201 14.90 19.35 -26.99
CA ALA A 201 14.74 20.64 -26.28
C ALA A 201 13.71 21.57 -26.93
N HIS A 202 13.58 21.54 -28.26
CA HIS A 202 12.68 22.43 -28.99
C HIS A 202 11.22 21.91 -29.03
N THR A 203 11.03 20.59 -29.08
CA THR A 203 9.72 19.94 -29.22
C THR A 203 9.11 19.49 -27.90
N MET A 204 9.88 19.53 -26.81
CA MET A 204 9.48 19.10 -25.47
C MET A 204 8.12 19.63 -25.02
N MET A 205 7.95 20.97 -25.11
CA MET A 205 6.71 21.62 -24.65
C MET A 205 5.48 21.24 -25.48
N THR A 206 5.69 21.02 -26.77
CA THR A 206 4.63 20.58 -27.68
C THR A 206 4.24 19.13 -27.38
N TYR A 207 5.23 18.29 -27.13
CA TYR A 207 5.00 16.87 -26.76
C TYR A 207 4.23 16.74 -25.43
N ILE A 208 4.70 17.42 -24.37
CA ILE A 208 4.06 17.36 -23.04
C ILE A 208 2.61 17.91 -23.06
N LYS A 209 2.30 18.86 -23.97
CA LYS A 209 0.94 19.40 -24.10
C LYS A 209 -0.01 18.47 -24.85
N ASN A 210 0.50 17.68 -25.79
CA ASN A 210 -0.31 16.87 -26.68
C ASN A 210 -0.46 15.43 -26.21
N GLU A 211 0.49 14.93 -25.41
CA GLU A 211 0.48 13.56 -24.92
C GLU A 211 0.06 13.51 -23.45
N ILE A 212 -0.54 12.39 -23.07
CA ILE A 212 -0.91 12.14 -21.66
C ILE A 212 0.36 11.72 -20.92
N VAL A 213 0.92 12.65 -20.15
CA VAL A 213 2.09 12.43 -19.29
C VAL A 213 1.68 12.62 -17.85
N ASP A 214 1.86 11.59 -17.03
CA ASP A 214 1.47 11.63 -15.62
C ASP A 214 2.58 12.25 -14.76
N GLU A 215 3.85 11.94 -15.08
CA GLU A 215 5.01 12.44 -14.32
C GLU A 215 6.18 12.76 -15.26
N VAL A 216 6.92 13.81 -14.90
CA VAL A 216 8.14 14.20 -15.60
C VAL A 216 9.30 14.24 -14.61
N TYR A 217 10.31 13.41 -14.83
CA TYR A 217 11.55 13.45 -14.07
C TYR A 217 12.60 14.28 -14.80
N ILE A 218 13.24 15.20 -14.09
CA ILE A 218 14.27 16.09 -14.65
C ILE A 218 15.61 15.68 -14.04
N PHE A 219 16.49 15.14 -14.88
CA PHE A 219 17.85 14.72 -14.54
C PHE A 219 18.88 15.52 -15.34
N ILE A 220 18.92 16.81 -15.11
CA ILE A 220 19.87 17.74 -15.74
C ILE A 220 20.78 18.29 -14.65
N ASP A 221 22.10 18.13 -14.78
CA ASP A 221 23.06 18.91 -13.98
C ASP A 221 23.09 20.33 -14.53
N ILE A 222 22.46 21.20 -13.80
CA ILE A 222 22.57 22.63 -14.06
C ILE A 222 23.91 23.09 -13.47
N ASN A 223 25.00 22.81 -14.15
CA ASN A 223 26.27 23.50 -13.94
C ASN A 223 26.12 24.88 -14.61
N ILE A 224 25.42 25.79 -13.92
CA ILE A 224 25.37 27.19 -14.39
C ILE A 224 26.71 27.82 -14.05
N HIS A 225 27.65 27.73 -14.95
CA HIS A 225 28.75 28.67 -15.01
C HIS A 225 28.16 30.01 -15.52
N PHE A 226 27.81 30.89 -14.59
CA PHE A 226 27.66 32.30 -14.92
C PHE A 226 29.03 32.84 -15.27
N ILE A 227 29.27 33.13 -16.54
CA ILE A 227 30.37 33.95 -17.03
C ILE A 227 29.90 35.40 -16.99
#